data_cb02fb47c172bcc147eae17e2ae29e9b
#
_entry.id   cb02fb47c172bcc147eae17e2ae29e9b
#
_cell.length_a   1.000
_cell.length_b   1.000
_cell.length_c   1.000
_cell.angle_alpha   90.00
_cell.angle_beta   90.00
_cell.angle_gamma   90.00
#
_symmetry.space_group_name_H-M   'P 1'
#
loop_
_entity.id
_entity.type
_entity.pdbx_description
1 polymer ?
#
loop_
_entity_poly.entity_id
_entity_poly.type
_entity_poly.pdbx_seq_one_letter_code
_entity_poly.pdbx_strand_id
1 'polypeptide(L)'
;MRTATGGASGAMRADGRDGPEERVQGSRTDALGVAVLVGWATWSLIAAAGRPAPPDGLLLALLAVTAGYATGRIAGALLPVAAPAGMALAIVVATLVMPGRLSGAADTPPLGYPNADAALLVLATGAACCAAWSAPSPPLRLVLRTLGAGAGALALALGSTAGFAASVGVLLCSLAASHMRRRLLALVGFALATAIAVGGTYAVATDTLPSGLSASLAGQLTAPRVELWRDAVGMAEDHPVRGVGPDRFRVESAGALAATEGPPTPQSAVFQVAAEQGFPGLALLGAAFAWVLCTLWRSPRSTPVVLTAGAALTGLSMLATVDHVLSYAVVTAAAGILAGLAAARPLPD
;
A
#
# COMPACT_ATOMS: atom_id res chain seq x y z
N MET A 1 -37.54 -62.16 24.36
CA MET A 1 -36.35 -62.88 23.92
C MET A 1 -35.94 -62.40 22.55
N ARG A 2 -34.97 -61.58 22.46
CA ARG A 2 -33.95 -61.39 21.42
C ARG A 2 -33.23 -60.08 21.66
N THR A 3 -32.05 -60.19 22.14
CA THR A 3 -30.99 -59.18 22.25
C THR A 3 -30.54 -58.78 20.86
N ALA A 4 -30.34 -57.42 20.64
CA ALA A 4 -29.53 -56.90 19.57
C ALA A 4 -28.66 -55.77 20.13
N THR A 5 -27.47 -56.13 20.47
CA THR A 5 -26.31 -55.29 20.60
C THR A 5 -25.94 -54.73 19.24
N GLY A 6 -25.92 -53.41 19.11
CA GLY A 6 -25.49 -52.72 17.88
C GLY A 6 -24.61 -51.55 18.26
N GLY A 7 -23.32 -51.69 18.02
CA GLY A 7 -22.19 -50.88 18.41
C GLY A 7 -22.25 -49.43 17.90
N ALA A 8 -22.06 -48.56 18.83
CA ALA A 8 -21.63 -47.17 18.57
C ALA A 8 -20.10 -47.14 18.46
N SER A 9 -19.62 -47.36 17.25
CA SER A 9 -18.23 -47.02 16.87
C SER A 9 -18.31 -46.12 15.67
N GLY A 10 -18.27 -44.83 15.90
CA GLY A 10 -18.43 -43.86 14.85
C GLY A 10 -17.84 -42.54 15.23
N ALA A 11 -16.57 -42.39 14.85
CA ALA A 11 -15.97 -41.13 14.41
C ALA A 11 -15.61 -40.10 15.46
N MET A 12 -14.63 -40.42 16.24
CA MET A 12 -13.66 -39.46 16.70
C MET A 12 -12.61 -39.27 15.57
N ARG A 13 -12.93 -38.51 14.55
CA ARG A 13 -11.95 -37.94 13.62
C ARG A 13 -11.83 -36.47 13.96
N ALA A 14 -11.03 -36.17 14.97
CA ALA A 14 -10.43 -34.89 15.17
C ALA A 14 -9.56 -34.60 13.95
N ASP A 15 -10.00 -33.65 13.19
CA ASP A 15 -9.30 -33.11 12.03
C ASP A 15 -8.19 -32.18 12.50
N GLY A 16 -7.06 -32.75 12.83
CA GLY A 16 -5.80 -32.08 13.14
C GLY A 16 -4.88 -32.11 11.93
N ARG A 17 -5.31 -31.58 10.81
CA ARG A 17 -4.49 -31.47 9.59
C ARG A 17 -4.32 -30.06 9.11
N ASP A 18 -3.70 -29.21 9.90
CA ASP A 18 -2.84 -28.19 9.33
C ASP A 18 -1.57 -28.92 8.86
N GLY A 19 -1.57 -29.36 7.63
CA GLY A 19 -0.48 -30.14 7.07
C GLY A 19 0.83 -29.39 7.09
N PRO A 20 1.97 -30.09 7.25
CA PRO A 20 3.30 -29.50 7.18
C PRO A 20 3.52 -28.66 5.91
N GLU A 21 2.78 -28.91 4.85
CA GLU A 21 2.81 -28.15 3.60
C GLU A 21 2.32 -26.70 3.72
N GLU A 22 1.26 -26.42 4.51
CA GLU A 22 0.77 -25.04 4.70
C GLU A 22 1.73 -24.20 5.54
N ARG A 23 2.39 -24.78 6.52
CA ARG A 23 3.43 -24.09 7.31
C ARG A 23 4.66 -23.77 6.46
N VAL A 24 5.09 -24.68 5.60
CA VAL A 24 6.20 -24.48 4.67
C VAL A 24 5.87 -23.42 3.62
N GLN A 25 4.62 -23.35 3.17
CA GLN A 25 4.19 -22.43 2.12
C GLN A 25 4.12 -20.97 2.63
N GLY A 26 3.66 -20.74 3.88
CA GLY A 26 3.71 -19.41 4.52
C GLY A 26 5.14 -18.93 4.77
N SER A 27 6.04 -19.85 5.16
CA SER A 27 7.46 -19.54 5.32
C SER A 27 8.14 -19.14 4.01
N ARG A 28 7.74 -19.70 2.88
CA ARG A 28 8.31 -19.36 1.56
C ARG A 28 7.91 -17.98 1.07
N THR A 29 6.66 -17.54 1.31
CA THR A 29 6.24 -16.17 0.94
C THR A 29 6.89 -15.11 1.80
N ASP A 30 7.04 -15.39 3.10
CA ASP A 30 7.73 -14.47 4.00
C ASP A 30 9.22 -14.37 3.65
N ALA A 31 9.86 -15.50 3.34
CA ALA A 31 11.25 -15.52 2.86
C ALA A 31 11.45 -14.74 1.55
N LEU A 32 10.50 -14.87 0.61
CA LEU A 32 10.51 -14.08 -0.62
C LEU A 32 10.42 -12.57 -0.32
N GLY A 33 9.55 -12.19 0.61
CA GLY A 33 9.41 -10.78 1.04
C GLY A 33 10.69 -10.23 1.64
N VAL A 34 11.31 -11.00 2.55
CA VAL A 34 12.61 -10.63 3.11
C VAL A 34 13.66 -10.48 2.02
N ALA A 35 13.74 -11.44 1.07
CA ALA A 35 14.69 -11.37 -0.03
C ALA A 35 14.49 -10.12 -0.92
N VAL A 36 13.23 -9.77 -1.24
CA VAL A 36 12.92 -8.57 -2.03
C VAL A 36 13.29 -7.30 -1.28
N LEU A 37 12.91 -7.18 0.01
CA LEU A 37 13.17 -5.96 0.79
C LEU A 37 14.66 -5.79 1.11
N VAL A 38 15.39 -6.88 1.45
CA VAL A 38 16.84 -6.86 1.65
C VAL A 38 17.54 -6.58 0.33
N GLY A 39 17.09 -7.18 -0.78
CA GLY A 39 17.60 -6.88 -2.11
C GLY A 39 17.44 -5.40 -2.47
N TRP A 40 16.29 -4.80 -2.14
CA TRP A 40 16.06 -3.37 -2.37
C TRP A 40 16.94 -2.48 -1.48
N ALA A 41 17.07 -2.81 -0.19
CA ALA A 41 17.98 -2.10 0.71
C ALA A 41 19.45 -2.18 0.20
N THR A 42 19.89 -3.37 -0.20
CA THR A 42 21.23 -3.57 -0.78
C THR A 42 21.40 -2.77 -2.06
N TRP A 43 20.42 -2.79 -2.96
CA TRP A 43 20.46 -2.02 -4.19
C TRP A 43 20.53 -0.51 -3.93
N SER A 44 19.76 0.00 -2.97
CA SER A 44 19.79 1.42 -2.62
C SER A 44 21.15 1.86 -2.11
N LEU A 45 21.84 1.01 -1.33
CA LEU A 45 23.23 1.25 -0.88
C LEU A 45 24.22 1.23 -2.05
N ILE A 46 24.05 0.31 -3.01
CA ILE A 46 24.87 0.25 -4.23
C ILE A 46 24.62 1.51 -5.08
N ALA A 47 23.36 1.92 -5.23
CA ALA A 47 23.00 3.14 -5.95
C ALA A 47 23.60 4.40 -5.30
N ALA A 48 23.69 4.45 -3.98
CA ALA A 48 24.26 5.54 -3.22
C ALA A 48 25.82 5.51 -3.16
N ALA A 49 26.44 4.37 -3.47
CA ALA A 49 27.90 4.20 -3.29
C ALA A 49 28.68 5.21 -4.14
N GLY A 50 29.59 5.95 -3.48
CA GLY A 50 30.39 7.01 -4.09
C GLY A 50 29.65 8.34 -4.31
N ARG A 51 28.45 8.52 -3.72
CA ARG A 51 27.63 9.72 -3.80
C ARG A 51 27.52 10.40 -2.43
N PRO A 52 27.28 11.73 -2.39
CA PRO A 52 27.33 12.49 -1.13
C PRO A 52 26.13 12.22 -0.19
N ALA A 53 24.97 11.80 -0.73
CA ALA A 53 23.77 11.59 0.08
C ALA A 53 23.55 10.10 0.36
N PRO A 54 23.31 9.70 1.62
CA PRO A 54 22.90 8.34 1.97
C PRO A 54 21.43 8.12 1.65
N PRO A 55 20.95 6.85 1.42
CA PRO A 55 19.57 6.55 1.09
C PRO A 55 18.69 6.38 2.34
N ASP A 56 18.82 7.27 3.32
CA ASP A 56 18.21 7.13 4.66
C ASP A 56 16.69 7.05 4.60
N GLY A 57 16.06 7.88 3.77
CA GLY A 57 14.59 7.92 3.63
C GLY A 57 14.03 6.59 3.13
N LEU A 58 14.65 5.98 2.12
CA LEU A 58 14.22 4.68 1.61
C LEU A 58 14.48 3.55 2.62
N LEU A 59 15.66 3.53 3.25
CA LEU A 59 15.97 2.52 4.26
C LEU A 59 14.99 2.57 5.43
N LEU A 60 14.63 3.79 5.87
CA LEU A 60 13.60 3.99 6.89
C LEU A 60 12.23 3.48 6.42
N ALA A 61 11.84 3.75 5.18
CA ALA A 61 10.58 3.26 4.61
C ALA A 61 10.55 1.71 4.54
N LEU A 62 11.64 1.07 4.11
CA LEU A 62 11.76 -0.40 4.07
C LEU A 62 11.71 -1.01 5.47
N LEU A 63 12.38 -0.40 6.44
CA LEU A 63 12.32 -0.80 7.84
C LEU A 63 10.89 -0.66 8.40
N ALA A 64 10.22 0.45 8.10
CA ALA A 64 8.86 0.72 8.53
C ALA A 64 7.85 -0.29 7.97
N VAL A 65 7.95 -0.63 6.66
CA VAL A 65 7.14 -1.69 6.04
C VAL A 65 7.37 -3.04 6.72
N THR A 66 8.64 -3.40 6.94
CA THR A 66 9.01 -4.70 7.52
C THR A 66 8.51 -4.83 8.96
N ALA A 67 8.75 -3.82 9.77
CA ALA A 67 8.29 -3.76 11.16
C ALA A 67 6.75 -3.73 11.23
N GLY A 68 6.11 -2.93 10.36
CA GLY A 68 4.66 -2.88 10.23
C GLY A 68 4.07 -4.23 9.85
N TYR A 69 4.65 -4.92 8.85
CA TYR A 69 4.19 -6.23 8.42
C TYR A 69 4.30 -7.28 9.54
N ALA A 70 5.42 -7.33 10.24
CA ALA A 70 5.61 -8.24 11.37
C ALA A 70 4.60 -7.96 12.51
N THR A 71 4.45 -6.69 12.88
CA THR A 71 3.47 -6.25 13.89
C THR A 71 2.05 -6.60 13.47
N GLY A 72 1.68 -6.33 12.21
CA GLY A 72 0.36 -6.67 11.66
C GLY A 72 0.08 -8.16 11.67
N ARG A 73 1.08 -9.01 11.36
CA ARG A 73 0.96 -10.48 11.42
C ARG A 73 0.65 -10.97 12.84
N ILE A 74 1.38 -10.46 13.83
CA ILE A 74 1.20 -10.83 15.25
C ILE A 74 -0.15 -10.30 15.76
N ALA A 75 -0.41 -9.01 15.58
CA ALA A 75 -1.64 -8.39 16.06
C ALA A 75 -2.89 -8.98 15.40
N GLY A 76 -2.82 -9.27 14.10
CA GLY A 76 -3.92 -9.91 13.37
C GLY A 76 -4.18 -11.34 13.82
N ALA A 77 -3.17 -12.10 14.22
CA ALA A 77 -3.34 -13.46 14.75
C ALA A 77 -4.02 -13.43 16.13
N LEU A 78 -3.62 -12.50 17.00
CA LEU A 78 -4.13 -12.38 18.38
C LEU A 78 -5.50 -11.68 18.43
N LEU A 79 -5.69 -10.63 17.63
CA LEU A 79 -6.83 -9.71 17.72
C LEU A 79 -7.45 -9.45 16.35
N PRO A 80 -8.13 -10.45 15.75
CA PRO A 80 -8.57 -10.40 14.37
C PRO A 80 -9.58 -9.29 14.04
N VAL A 81 -10.31 -8.78 15.03
CA VAL A 81 -11.25 -7.66 14.91
C VAL A 81 -10.65 -6.38 15.50
N ALA A 82 -10.10 -6.48 16.71
CA ALA A 82 -9.65 -5.30 17.45
C ALA A 82 -8.40 -4.66 16.84
N ALA A 83 -7.47 -5.44 16.29
CA ALA A 83 -6.26 -4.88 15.71
C ALA A 83 -6.54 -4.02 14.47
N PRO A 84 -7.27 -4.48 13.44
CA PRO A 84 -7.58 -3.63 12.31
C PRO A 84 -8.55 -2.48 12.66
N ALA A 85 -9.49 -2.68 13.61
CA ALA A 85 -10.34 -1.61 14.12
C ALA A 85 -9.53 -0.53 14.87
N GLY A 86 -8.60 -0.95 15.71
CA GLY A 86 -7.70 -0.06 16.45
C GLY A 86 -6.78 0.73 15.53
N MET A 87 -6.24 0.08 14.48
CA MET A 87 -5.47 0.77 13.43
C MET A 87 -6.29 1.88 12.76
N ALA A 88 -7.51 1.55 12.31
CA ALA A 88 -8.38 2.52 11.66
C ALA A 88 -8.72 3.70 12.58
N LEU A 89 -9.10 3.41 13.83
CA LEU A 89 -9.43 4.43 14.82
C LEU A 89 -8.22 5.30 15.16
N ALA A 90 -7.05 4.69 15.37
CA ALA A 90 -5.82 5.42 15.67
C ALA A 90 -5.44 6.41 14.55
N ILE A 91 -5.54 5.99 13.29
CA ILE A 91 -5.28 6.87 12.15
C ILE A 91 -6.28 8.02 12.11
N VAL A 92 -7.59 7.73 12.20
CA VAL A 92 -8.64 8.76 12.16
C VAL A 92 -8.46 9.77 13.31
N VAL A 93 -8.24 9.29 14.53
CA VAL A 93 -8.02 10.16 15.70
C VAL A 93 -6.75 10.98 15.53
N ALA A 94 -5.65 10.37 15.11
CA ALA A 94 -4.39 11.06 14.92
C ALA A 94 -4.50 12.17 13.85
N THR A 95 -5.20 11.89 12.74
CA THR A 95 -5.45 12.88 11.67
C THR A 95 -6.34 14.01 12.16
N LEU A 96 -7.33 13.75 13.03
CA LEU A 96 -8.20 14.79 13.61
C LEU A 96 -7.48 15.65 14.65
N VAL A 97 -6.63 15.05 15.48
CA VAL A 97 -5.93 15.76 16.58
C VAL A 97 -4.69 16.49 16.09
N MET A 98 -4.02 15.94 15.10
CA MET A 98 -2.76 16.46 14.57
C MET A 98 -2.78 16.57 13.04
N PRO A 99 -3.71 17.36 12.46
CA PRO A 99 -3.78 17.48 11.01
C PRO A 99 -2.46 17.98 10.45
N GLY A 100 -1.92 17.23 9.47
CA GLY A 100 -0.67 17.54 8.79
C GLY A 100 0.63 17.26 9.58
N ARG A 101 0.57 16.83 10.85
CA ARG A 101 1.77 16.49 11.63
C ARG A 101 2.19 15.05 11.50
N LEU A 102 1.32 14.17 11.04
CA LEU A 102 1.65 12.75 10.81
C LEU A 102 2.66 12.56 9.67
N SER A 103 2.75 13.52 8.76
CA SER A 103 3.69 13.53 7.65
C SER A 103 5.12 13.98 8.00
N GLY A 104 5.42 14.30 9.25
CA GLY A 104 6.76 14.31 9.84
C GLY A 104 7.80 15.27 9.26
N ALA A 105 7.46 16.25 8.44
CA ALA A 105 8.42 17.21 7.90
C ALA A 105 8.35 18.53 8.70
N ALA A 106 9.35 18.74 9.55
CA ALA A 106 9.53 20.00 10.28
C ALA A 106 9.80 21.21 9.37
N ASP A 107 10.11 20.98 8.09
CA ASP A 107 10.61 21.99 7.16
C ASP A 107 9.61 22.35 6.03
N THR A 108 8.37 21.87 6.09
CA THR A 108 7.33 22.27 5.11
C THR A 108 6.38 23.32 5.69
N PRO A 109 5.83 24.23 4.83
CA PRO A 109 4.95 25.31 5.25
C PRO A 109 3.76 24.83 6.10
N PRO A 110 3.08 25.72 6.87
CA PRO A 110 2.21 25.41 8.01
C PRO A 110 0.97 24.54 7.75
N LEU A 111 0.78 24.10 6.53
CA LEU A 111 -0.24 23.12 6.13
C LEU A 111 0.50 21.83 5.78
N GLY A 112 0.55 20.88 6.73
CA GLY A 112 1.11 19.55 6.50
C GLY A 112 0.56 18.94 5.23
N TYR A 113 1.32 18.04 4.63
CA TYR A 113 1.05 17.51 3.28
C TYR A 113 -0.27 16.71 3.26
N PRO A 114 -1.39 17.24 2.73
CA PRO A 114 -2.72 16.63 2.86
C PRO A 114 -2.81 15.26 2.20
N ASN A 115 -1.90 14.93 1.28
CA ASN A 115 -1.94 13.66 0.56
C ASN A 115 -1.38 12.49 1.37
N ALA A 116 -0.43 12.71 2.29
CA ALA A 116 0.03 11.64 3.20
C ALA A 116 -1.06 11.26 4.19
N ASP A 117 -1.77 12.25 4.76
CA ASP A 117 -2.91 12.00 5.63
C ASP A 117 -4.04 11.30 4.87
N ALA A 118 -4.28 11.70 3.61
CA ALA A 118 -5.25 11.03 2.75
C ALA A 118 -4.88 9.57 2.46
N ALA A 119 -3.60 9.28 2.23
CA ALA A 119 -3.12 7.90 2.05
C ALA A 119 -3.34 7.05 3.32
N LEU A 120 -3.07 7.62 4.51
CA LEU A 120 -3.38 6.97 5.78
C LEU A 120 -4.87 6.70 5.94
N LEU A 121 -5.74 7.64 5.56
CA LEU A 121 -7.20 7.49 5.63
C LEU A 121 -7.72 6.42 4.66
N VAL A 122 -7.11 6.24 3.48
CA VAL A 122 -7.40 5.11 2.59
C VAL A 122 -7.05 3.78 3.26
N LEU A 123 -5.90 3.69 3.92
CA LEU A 123 -5.51 2.49 4.68
C LEU A 123 -6.43 2.26 5.89
N ALA A 124 -6.85 3.33 6.59
CA ALA A 124 -7.81 3.25 7.68
C ALA A 124 -9.18 2.75 7.21
N THR A 125 -9.64 3.20 6.03
CA THR A 125 -10.86 2.69 5.38
C THR A 125 -10.75 1.19 5.14
N GLY A 126 -9.63 0.73 4.58
CA GLY A 126 -9.36 -0.69 4.38
C GLY A 126 -9.33 -1.49 5.68
N ALA A 127 -8.64 -0.98 6.70
CA ALA A 127 -8.55 -1.62 8.01
C ALA A 127 -9.92 -1.73 8.70
N ALA A 128 -10.72 -0.65 8.71
CA ALA A 128 -12.08 -0.66 9.24
C ALA A 128 -12.97 -1.70 8.55
N CYS A 129 -12.89 -1.78 7.22
CA CYS A 129 -13.64 -2.78 6.44
C CYS A 129 -13.14 -4.21 6.70
N CYS A 130 -11.83 -4.44 6.86
CA CYS A 130 -11.28 -5.75 7.27
C CYS A 130 -11.79 -6.17 8.65
N ALA A 131 -11.82 -5.22 9.61
CA ALA A 131 -12.42 -5.45 10.93
C ALA A 131 -13.90 -5.80 10.82
N ALA A 132 -14.66 -5.09 9.97
CA ALA A 132 -16.08 -5.36 9.74
C ALA A 132 -16.34 -6.76 9.20
N TRP A 133 -15.49 -7.28 8.31
CA TRP A 133 -15.60 -8.65 7.79
C TRP A 133 -15.24 -9.73 8.84
N SER A 134 -14.42 -9.37 9.83
CA SER A 134 -14.05 -10.27 10.93
C SER A 134 -14.99 -10.15 12.15
N ALA A 135 -15.87 -9.15 12.17
CA ALA A 135 -16.74 -8.87 13.33
C ALA A 135 -17.87 -9.92 13.47
N PRO A 136 -18.16 -10.37 14.70
CA PRO A 136 -19.16 -11.42 14.94
C PRO A 136 -20.61 -10.92 14.81
N SER A 137 -20.88 -9.66 15.19
CA SER A 137 -22.24 -9.12 15.26
C SER A 137 -22.55 -8.11 14.15
N PRO A 138 -23.81 -8.09 13.62
CA PRO A 138 -24.20 -7.14 12.60
C PRO A 138 -24.08 -5.66 13.00
N PRO A 139 -24.43 -5.23 14.25
CA PRO A 139 -24.28 -3.84 14.63
C PRO A 139 -22.81 -3.40 14.65
N LEU A 140 -21.89 -4.26 15.11
CA LEU A 140 -20.46 -3.95 15.08
C LEU A 140 -19.94 -3.82 13.64
N ARG A 141 -20.42 -4.66 12.71
CA ARG A 141 -20.09 -4.53 11.27
C ARG A 141 -20.54 -3.18 10.72
N LEU A 142 -21.71 -2.71 11.10
CA LEU A 142 -22.23 -1.41 10.67
C LEU A 142 -21.33 -0.28 11.21
N VAL A 143 -21.04 -0.28 12.51
CA VAL A 143 -20.17 0.74 13.14
C VAL A 143 -18.79 0.79 12.48
N LEU A 144 -18.19 -0.36 12.18
CA LEU A 144 -16.88 -0.42 11.53
C LEU A 144 -16.92 0.07 10.06
N ARG A 145 -18.02 -0.22 9.34
CA ARG A 145 -18.22 0.31 7.98
C ARG A 145 -18.44 1.82 8.00
N THR A 146 -19.19 2.35 8.98
CA THR A 146 -19.37 3.80 9.13
C THR A 146 -18.06 4.48 9.51
N LEU A 147 -17.19 3.84 10.32
CA LEU A 147 -15.84 4.33 10.59
C LEU A 147 -15.02 4.43 9.28
N GLY A 148 -15.05 3.40 8.43
CA GLY A 148 -14.39 3.43 7.13
C GLY A 148 -14.93 4.51 6.19
N ALA A 149 -16.25 4.68 6.13
CA ALA A 149 -16.89 5.75 5.35
C ALA A 149 -16.52 7.15 5.91
N GLY A 150 -16.48 7.28 7.24
CA GLY A 150 -16.03 8.49 7.92
C GLY A 150 -14.58 8.84 7.62
N ALA A 151 -13.68 7.85 7.56
CA ALA A 151 -12.30 8.06 7.15
C ALA A 151 -12.20 8.61 5.71
N GLY A 152 -12.99 8.04 4.77
CA GLY A 152 -13.07 8.57 3.40
C GLY A 152 -13.63 9.99 3.34
N ALA A 153 -14.70 10.29 4.09
CA ALA A 153 -15.27 11.64 4.18
C ALA A 153 -14.27 12.64 4.78
N LEU A 154 -13.47 12.21 5.76
CA LEU A 154 -12.41 13.03 6.35
C LEU A 154 -11.32 13.36 5.33
N ALA A 155 -10.93 12.41 4.46
CA ALA A 155 -9.99 12.68 3.37
C ALA A 155 -10.50 13.79 2.43
N LEU A 156 -11.80 13.79 2.12
CA LEU A 156 -12.44 14.87 1.34
C LEU A 156 -12.44 16.20 2.10
N ALA A 157 -12.77 16.18 3.39
CA ALA A 157 -12.78 17.37 4.24
C ALA A 157 -11.38 18.02 4.38
N LEU A 158 -10.32 17.21 4.29
CA LEU A 158 -8.93 17.68 4.24
C LEU A 158 -8.48 18.15 2.83
N GLY A 159 -9.40 18.18 1.86
CA GLY A 159 -9.14 18.65 0.50
C GLY A 159 -8.59 17.60 -0.46
N SER A 160 -8.47 16.33 -0.06
CA SER A 160 -7.97 15.27 -0.95
C SER A 160 -9.11 14.53 -1.66
N THR A 161 -9.47 14.99 -2.86
CA THR A 161 -10.43 14.31 -3.73
C THR A 161 -9.94 12.93 -4.17
N ALA A 162 -8.63 12.78 -4.42
CA ALA A 162 -8.02 11.50 -4.79
C ALA A 162 -8.10 10.49 -3.63
N GLY A 163 -7.81 10.91 -2.39
CA GLY A 163 -7.97 10.09 -1.19
C GLY A 163 -9.40 9.67 -0.94
N PHE A 164 -10.36 10.57 -1.14
CA PHE A 164 -11.79 10.26 -1.08
C PHE A 164 -12.18 9.23 -2.13
N ALA A 165 -11.82 9.45 -3.40
CA ALA A 165 -12.13 8.53 -4.49
C ALA A 165 -11.53 7.13 -4.25
N ALA A 166 -10.27 7.05 -3.79
CA ALA A 166 -9.64 5.80 -3.42
C ALA A 166 -10.38 5.10 -2.26
N SER A 167 -10.78 5.84 -1.21
CA SER A 167 -11.57 5.30 -0.09
C SER A 167 -12.94 4.77 -0.54
N VAL A 168 -13.63 5.49 -1.42
CA VAL A 168 -14.89 5.01 -2.04
C VAL A 168 -14.63 3.73 -2.83
N GLY A 169 -13.56 3.69 -3.62
CA GLY A 169 -13.14 2.48 -4.34
C GLY A 169 -12.92 1.29 -3.41
N VAL A 170 -12.24 1.50 -2.27
CA VAL A 170 -12.03 0.46 -1.24
C VAL A 170 -13.36 -0.02 -0.66
N LEU A 171 -14.28 0.89 -0.32
CA LEU A 171 -15.60 0.54 0.20
C LEU A 171 -16.40 -0.28 -0.81
N LEU A 172 -16.44 0.13 -2.07
CA LEU A 172 -17.13 -0.58 -3.14
C LEU A 172 -16.52 -1.96 -3.39
N CYS A 173 -15.19 -2.06 -3.46
CA CYS A 173 -14.49 -3.34 -3.56
C CYS A 173 -14.77 -4.24 -2.35
N SER A 174 -14.80 -3.67 -1.13
CA SER A 174 -15.14 -4.41 0.08
C SER A 174 -16.55 -4.98 0.03
N LEU A 175 -17.53 -4.22 -0.43
CA LEU A 175 -18.91 -4.69 -0.60
C LEU A 175 -19.04 -5.75 -1.69
N ALA A 176 -18.35 -5.55 -2.82
CA ALA A 176 -18.32 -6.51 -3.93
C ALA A 176 -17.58 -7.82 -3.57
N ALA A 177 -16.63 -7.77 -2.63
CA ALA A 177 -15.79 -8.91 -2.25
C ALA A 177 -16.58 -10.13 -1.74
N SER A 178 -17.77 -9.91 -1.18
CA SER A 178 -18.68 -11.00 -0.75
C SER A 178 -19.20 -11.85 -1.91
N HIS A 179 -19.26 -11.29 -3.11
CA HIS A 179 -19.74 -11.97 -4.32
C HIS A 179 -18.61 -12.59 -5.15
N MET A 180 -17.37 -12.26 -4.81
CA MET A 180 -16.19 -12.71 -5.57
C MET A 180 -15.75 -14.11 -5.15
N ARG A 181 -15.90 -15.09 -6.06
CA ARG A 181 -15.48 -16.48 -5.84
C ARG A 181 -14.00 -16.74 -6.18
N ARG A 182 -13.42 -15.94 -7.08
CA ARG A 182 -12.06 -16.14 -7.60
C ARG A 182 -11.14 -15.02 -7.11
N ARG A 183 -10.54 -15.20 -5.95
CA ARG A 183 -9.60 -14.28 -5.31
C ARG A 183 -8.47 -13.84 -6.26
N LEU A 184 -7.88 -14.80 -6.99
CA LEU A 184 -6.75 -14.52 -7.89
C LEU A 184 -7.13 -13.51 -8.98
N LEU A 185 -8.31 -13.64 -9.60
CA LEU A 185 -8.74 -12.71 -10.65
C LEU A 185 -8.87 -11.27 -10.13
N ALA A 186 -9.38 -11.09 -8.91
CA ALA A 186 -9.48 -9.77 -8.32
C ALA A 186 -8.09 -9.17 -8.01
N LEU A 187 -7.15 -9.98 -7.48
CA LEU A 187 -5.78 -9.51 -7.21
C LEU A 187 -5.02 -9.21 -8.52
N VAL A 188 -5.22 -9.99 -9.57
CA VAL A 188 -4.70 -9.66 -10.92
C VAL A 188 -5.32 -8.37 -11.43
N GLY A 189 -6.62 -8.15 -11.19
CA GLY A 189 -7.28 -6.87 -11.51
C GLY A 189 -6.63 -5.68 -10.79
N PHE A 190 -6.27 -5.83 -9.52
CA PHE A 190 -5.55 -4.80 -8.75
C PHE A 190 -4.13 -4.55 -9.31
N ALA A 191 -3.40 -5.60 -9.66
CA ALA A 191 -2.11 -5.47 -10.31
C ALA A 191 -2.21 -4.72 -11.65
N LEU A 192 -3.21 -5.09 -12.47
CA LEU A 192 -3.47 -4.44 -13.75
C LEU A 192 -3.87 -2.98 -13.58
N ALA A 193 -4.74 -2.66 -12.61
CA ALA A 193 -5.14 -1.29 -12.32
C ALA A 193 -3.94 -0.42 -11.92
N THR A 194 -3.03 -0.94 -11.09
CA THR A 194 -1.78 -0.25 -10.73
C THR A 194 -0.88 -0.08 -11.97
N ALA A 195 -0.73 -1.13 -12.79
CA ALA A 195 0.07 -1.05 -14.00
C ALA A 195 -0.48 -0.02 -15.01
N ILE A 196 -1.80 0.06 -15.16
CA ILE A 196 -2.46 1.09 -16.00
C ILE A 196 -2.22 2.49 -15.43
N ALA A 197 -2.29 2.68 -14.10
CA ALA A 197 -2.01 3.96 -13.48
C ALA A 197 -0.56 4.40 -13.72
N VAL A 198 0.41 3.52 -13.50
CA VAL A 198 1.84 3.78 -13.78
C VAL A 198 2.09 4.04 -15.27
N GLY A 199 1.54 3.20 -16.15
CA GLY A 199 1.66 3.39 -17.60
C GLY A 199 1.01 4.68 -18.08
N GLY A 200 -0.12 5.06 -17.50
CA GLY A 200 -0.82 6.32 -17.79
C GLY A 200 0.01 7.54 -17.40
N THR A 201 0.59 7.54 -16.19
CA THR A 201 1.47 8.65 -15.76
C THR A 201 2.74 8.72 -16.60
N TYR A 202 3.31 7.59 -17.01
CA TYR A 202 4.45 7.54 -17.91
C TYR A 202 4.09 8.09 -19.30
N ALA A 203 2.94 7.71 -19.87
CA ALA A 203 2.47 8.20 -21.16
C ALA A 203 2.20 9.73 -21.13
N VAL A 204 1.77 10.28 -19.99
CA VAL A 204 1.67 11.73 -19.79
C VAL A 204 3.05 12.38 -19.77
N ALA A 205 4.00 11.80 -19.05
CA ALA A 205 5.35 12.34 -18.92
C ALA A 205 6.09 12.38 -20.27
N THR A 206 5.87 11.36 -21.13
CA THR A 206 6.53 11.23 -22.44
C THR A 206 5.73 11.84 -23.60
N ASP A 207 4.59 12.47 -23.32
CA ASP A 207 3.69 13.09 -24.32
C ASP A 207 3.24 12.12 -25.44
N THR A 208 3.08 10.84 -25.07
CA THR A 208 2.65 9.77 -26.01
C THR A 208 1.14 9.58 -26.05
N LEU A 209 0.37 10.35 -25.27
CA LEU A 209 -1.09 10.27 -25.22
C LEU A 209 -1.74 10.90 -26.47
N PRO A 210 -2.84 10.31 -26.98
CA PRO A 210 -3.66 10.95 -27.99
C PRO A 210 -4.16 12.31 -27.51
N SER A 211 -4.20 13.31 -28.41
CA SER A 211 -4.54 14.71 -28.09
C SER A 211 -5.89 14.92 -27.36
N GLY A 212 -6.87 14.03 -27.58
CA GLY A 212 -8.15 14.07 -26.87
C GLY A 212 -8.07 13.67 -25.39
N LEU A 213 -7.17 12.73 -25.05
CA LEU A 213 -6.95 12.31 -23.66
C LEU A 213 -6.04 13.28 -22.92
N SER A 214 -5.01 13.82 -23.58
CA SER A 214 -4.14 14.82 -22.97
C SER A 214 -4.90 16.09 -22.59
N ALA A 215 -5.84 16.54 -23.45
CA ALA A 215 -6.68 17.70 -23.16
C ALA A 215 -7.62 17.48 -21.94
N SER A 216 -8.16 16.27 -21.76
CA SER A 216 -9.03 15.96 -20.60
C SER A 216 -8.24 15.83 -19.29
N LEU A 217 -6.98 15.43 -19.35
CA LEU A 217 -6.09 15.31 -18.19
C LEU A 217 -5.36 16.63 -17.86
N ALA A 218 -5.17 17.51 -18.83
CA ALA A 218 -4.51 18.81 -18.64
C ALA A 218 -5.20 19.70 -17.60
N GLY A 219 -6.50 19.51 -17.35
CA GLY A 219 -7.23 20.21 -16.28
C GLY A 219 -6.99 19.65 -14.87
N GLN A 220 -6.47 18.43 -14.76
CA GLN A 220 -6.24 17.77 -13.46
C GLN A 220 -4.75 17.67 -13.08
N LEU A 221 -3.87 17.75 -14.05
CA LEU A 221 -2.43 17.70 -13.87
C LEU A 221 -1.85 19.11 -14.11
N THR A 222 -1.21 19.68 -13.09
CA THR A 222 -0.57 20.98 -13.24
C THR A 222 0.65 20.85 -14.15
N ALA A 223 0.87 21.83 -15.05
CA ALA A 223 2.01 21.85 -15.97
C ALA A 223 3.37 21.65 -15.25
N PRO A 224 3.64 22.28 -14.09
CA PRO A 224 4.88 22.04 -13.34
C PRO A 224 5.08 20.57 -12.92
N ARG A 225 4.00 19.84 -12.56
CA ARG A 225 4.11 18.44 -12.19
C ARG A 225 4.51 17.55 -13.37
N VAL A 226 3.94 17.80 -14.54
CA VAL A 226 4.29 17.04 -15.76
C VAL A 226 5.74 17.30 -16.16
N GLU A 227 6.23 18.51 -15.97
CA GLU A 227 7.63 18.86 -16.22
C GLU A 227 8.57 18.11 -15.27
N LEU A 228 8.28 18.07 -13.97
CA LEU A 228 9.04 17.25 -13.01
C LEU A 228 9.03 15.75 -13.36
N TRP A 229 7.92 15.23 -13.89
CA TRP A 229 7.86 13.83 -14.35
C TRP A 229 8.73 13.61 -15.59
N ARG A 230 8.74 14.55 -16.52
CA ARG A 230 9.59 14.49 -17.71
C ARG A 230 11.08 14.52 -17.33
N ASP A 231 11.47 15.40 -16.42
CA ASP A 231 12.84 15.45 -15.89
C ASP A 231 13.22 14.11 -15.25
N ALA A 232 12.33 13.52 -14.43
CA ALA A 232 12.59 12.24 -13.77
C ALA A 232 12.75 11.08 -14.77
N VAL A 233 11.95 11.06 -15.84
CA VAL A 233 12.08 10.06 -16.91
C VAL A 233 13.40 10.24 -17.65
N GLY A 234 13.76 11.48 -18.01
CA GLY A 234 15.05 11.76 -18.65
C GLY A 234 16.24 11.31 -17.80
N MET A 235 16.23 11.61 -16.50
CA MET A 235 17.28 11.16 -15.57
C MET A 235 17.38 9.62 -15.50
N ALA A 236 16.23 8.91 -15.55
CA ALA A 236 16.22 7.44 -15.53
C ALA A 236 16.73 6.86 -16.86
N GLU A 237 16.49 7.52 -17.99
CA GLU A 237 16.98 7.11 -19.31
C GLU A 237 18.48 7.38 -19.46
N ASP A 238 18.98 8.52 -18.96
CA ASP A 238 20.40 8.86 -18.98
C ASP A 238 21.22 8.00 -18.01
N HIS A 239 20.62 7.57 -16.89
CA HIS A 239 21.27 6.76 -15.88
C HIS A 239 20.50 5.47 -15.55
N PRO A 240 20.31 4.54 -16.52
CA PRO A 240 19.33 3.46 -16.44
C PRO A 240 19.61 2.44 -15.34
N VAL A 241 20.87 2.25 -14.95
CA VAL A 241 21.24 1.23 -13.97
C VAL A 241 21.17 1.77 -12.55
N ARG A 242 21.86 2.86 -12.22
CA ARG A 242 22.00 3.35 -10.84
C ARG A 242 21.21 4.62 -10.54
N GLY A 243 20.50 5.16 -11.52
CA GLY A 243 19.88 6.47 -11.42
C GLY A 243 20.90 7.59 -11.12
N VAL A 244 20.41 8.77 -10.79
CA VAL A 244 21.27 9.90 -10.35
C VAL A 244 21.68 9.80 -8.88
N GLY A 245 21.02 8.97 -8.09
CA GLY A 245 21.29 8.75 -6.66
C GLY A 245 20.31 9.42 -5.71
N PRO A 246 20.37 9.04 -4.43
CA PRO A 246 19.46 9.57 -3.42
C PRO A 246 19.55 11.09 -3.33
N ASP A 247 18.39 11.76 -3.19
CA ASP A 247 18.22 13.21 -3.04
C ASP A 247 18.82 14.08 -4.17
N ARG A 248 19.32 13.46 -5.26
CA ARG A 248 19.95 14.18 -6.38
C ARG A 248 18.93 14.81 -7.33
N PHE A 249 17.71 14.28 -7.37
CA PHE A 249 16.65 14.85 -8.20
C PHE A 249 16.46 16.35 -7.95
N ARG A 250 16.47 16.77 -6.69
CA ARG A 250 16.31 18.18 -6.27
C ARG A 250 17.37 19.13 -6.83
N VAL A 251 18.56 18.61 -7.10
CA VAL A 251 19.73 19.39 -7.53
C VAL A 251 19.92 19.32 -9.04
N GLU A 252 19.46 18.26 -9.68
CA GLU A 252 19.69 17.99 -11.12
C GLU A 252 18.47 18.35 -12.00
N SER A 253 17.24 18.36 -11.43
CA SER A 253 16.04 18.72 -12.17
C SER A 253 15.96 20.24 -12.40
N ALA A 254 15.88 20.64 -13.66
CA ALA A 254 15.67 22.04 -14.03
C ALA A 254 14.31 22.57 -13.50
N GLY A 255 13.25 21.74 -13.57
CA GLY A 255 11.93 22.05 -13.02
C GLY A 255 11.94 22.20 -11.50
N ALA A 256 12.71 21.34 -10.78
CA ALA A 256 12.85 21.45 -9.33
C ALA A 256 13.62 22.69 -8.90
N LEU A 257 14.64 23.09 -9.64
CA LEU A 257 15.42 24.31 -9.38
C LEU A 257 14.61 25.58 -9.69
N ALA A 258 13.72 25.53 -10.67
CA ALA A 258 12.85 26.66 -11.03
C ALA A 258 11.62 26.79 -10.12
N ALA A 259 11.28 25.75 -9.36
CA ALA A 259 10.11 25.74 -8.48
C ALA A 259 10.30 26.71 -7.30
N THR A 260 9.48 27.75 -7.25
CA THR A 260 9.45 28.72 -6.13
C THR A 260 8.50 28.29 -5.01
N GLU A 261 7.59 27.36 -5.29
CA GLU A 261 6.59 26.85 -4.35
C GLU A 261 6.49 25.32 -4.46
N GLY A 262 6.40 24.64 -3.32
CA GLY A 262 6.21 23.19 -3.22
C GLY A 262 7.50 22.38 -3.03
N PRO A 263 7.38 21.08 -2.70
CA PRO A 263 8.55 20.21 -2.51
C PRO A 263 9.23 19.97 -3.87
N PRO A 264 10.56 20.12 -3.95
CA PRO A 264 11.32 19.90 -5.18
C PRO A 264 11.54 18.39 -5.44
N THR A 265 10.44 17.64 -5.55
CA THR A 265 10.40 16.20 -5.79
C THR A 265 9.54 15.92 -7.01
N PRO A 266 9.67 14.76 -7.69
CA PRO A 266 8.82 14.39 -8.82
C PRO A 266 7.33 14.30 -8.49
N GLN A 267 6.95 14.43 -7.20
CA GLN A 267 5.58 14.23 -6.72
C GLN A 267 4.98 12.90 -7.25
N SER A 268 5.82 11.88 -7.34
CA SER A 268 5.48 10.51 -7.71
C SER A 268 6.56 9.60 -7.16
N ALA A 269 6.18 8.63 -6.32
CA ALA A 269 7.13 7.67 -5.78
C ALA A 269 7.75 6.79 -6.87
N VAL A 270 7.00 6.51 -7.94
CA VAL A 270 7.46 5.69 -9.07
C VAL A 270 8.58 6.41 -9.83
N PHE A 271 8.35 7.68 -10.20
CA PHE A 271 9.34 8.48 -10.92
C PHE A 271 10.55 8.84 -10.04
N GLN A 272 10.33 9.09 -8.76
CA GLN A 272 11.43 9.31 -7.82
C GLN A 272 12.36 8.10 -7.74
N VAL A 273 11.80 6.89 -7.57
CA VAL A 273 12.61 5.66 -7.53
C VAL A 273 13.31 5.42 -8.87
N ALA A 274 12.63 5.67 -10.00
CA ALA A 274 13.22 5.50 -11.33
C ALA A 274 14.40 6.49 -11.53
N ALA A 275 14.25 7.75 -11.19
CA ALA A 275 15.29 8.76 -11.33
C ALA A 275 16.48 8.48 -10.39
N GLU A 276 16.23 8.17 -9.11
CA GLU A 276 17.27 8.04 -8.10
C GLU A 276 17.98 6.69 -8.10
N GLN A 277 17.30 5.58 -8.52
CA GLN A 277 17.81 4.21 -8.42
C GLN A 277 17.83 3.46 -9.77
N GLY A 278 17.36 4.10 -10.84
CA GLY A 278 17.26 3.49 -12.17
C GLY A 278 16.17 2.41 -12.25
N PHE A 279 16.19 1.68 -13.36
CA PHE A 279 15.23 0.60 -13.61
C PHE A 279 15.30 -0.56 -12.61
N PRO A 280 16.47 -0.95 -12.04
CA PRO A 280 16.49 -1.98 -11.00
C PRO A 280 15.73 -1.57 -9.73
N GLY A 281 15.83 -0.30 -9.31
CA GLY A 281 15.03 0.24 -8.19
C GLY A 281 13.52 0.16 -8.49
N LEU A 282 13.12 0.55 -9.70
CA LEU A 282 11.73 0.44 -10.14
C LEU A 282 11.24 -1.01 -10.18
N ALA A 283 12.08 -1.95 -10.65
CA ALA A 283 11.75 -3.38 -10.64
C ALA A 283 11.56 -3.92 -9.22
N LEU A 284 12.39 -3.47 -8.26
CA LEU A 284 12.27 -3.84 -6.85
C LEU A 284 11.02 -3.27 -6.19
N LEU A 285 10.63 -2.04 -6.52
CA LEU A 285 9.33 -1.47 -6.10
C LEU A 285 8.17 -2.32 -6.62
N GLY A 286 8.19 -2.68 -7.91
CA GLY A 286 7.20 -3.57 -8.51
C GLY A 286 7.19 -4.97 -7.88
N ALA A 287 8.37 -5.52 -7.58
CA ALA A 287 8.52 -6.82 -6.91
C ALA A 287 7.97 -6.79 -5.48
N ALA A 288 8.18 -5.69 -4.74
CA ALA A 288 7.60 -5.51 -3.40
C ALA A 288 6.07 -5.48 -3.44
N PHE A 289 5.48 -4.77 -4.39
CA PHE A 289 4.02 -4.76 -4.58
C PHE A 289 3.50 -6.15 -4.99
N ALA A 290 4.16 -6.81 -5.93
CA ALA A 290 3.81 -8.17 -6.35
C ALA A 290 3.94 -9.18 -5.20
N TRP A 291 4.96 -9.05 -4.34
CA TRP A 291 5.09 -9.85 -3.13
C TRP A 291 3.89 -9.66 -2.19
N VAL A 292 3.46 -8.43 -1.96
CA VAL A 292 2.27 -8.14 -1.13
C VAL A 292 1.03 -8.82 -1.71
N LEU A 293 0.77 -8.70 -3.02
CA LEU A 293 -0.35 -9.36 -3.66
C LEU A 293 -0.26 -10.90 -3.60
N CYS A 294 0.96 -11.45 -3.76
CA CYS A 294 1.20 -12.88 -3.62
C CYS A 294 0.94 -13.38 -2.18
N THR A 295 1.34 -12.60 -1.18
CA THR A 295 1.07 -12.88 0.24
C THR A 295 -0.42 -12.85 0.53
N LEU A 296 -1.14 -11.88 0.00
CA LEU A 296 -2.60 -11.79 0.09
C LEU A 296 -3.28 -12.97 -0.62
N TRP A 297 -2.81 -13.36 -1.80
CA TRP A 297 -3.34 -14.53 -2.50
C TRP A 297 -3.23 -15.81 -1.68
N ARG A 298 -2.11 -16.01 -0.99
CA ARG A 298 -1.82 -17.19 -0.16
C ARG A 298 -2.30 -17.07 1.28
N SER A 299 -2.95 -15.95 1.62
CA SER A 299 -3.45 -15.72 2.98
C SER A 299 -4.53 -16.74 3.39
N PRO A 300 -4.51 -17.26 4.63
CA PRO A 300 -5.57 -18.11 5.16
C PRO A 300 -6.84 -17.34 5.53
N ARG A 301 -6.81 -15.99 5.48
CA ARG A 301 -7.97 -15.14 5.77
C ARG A 301 -9.07 -15.29 4.72
N SER A 302 -10.30 -14.95 5.11
CA SER A 302 -11.45 -14.95 4.22
C SER A 302 -11.24 -14.04 3.01
N THR A 303 -11.78 -14.44 1.86
CA THR A 303 -11.67 -13.68 0.61
C THR A 303 -12.06 -12.21 0.75
N PRO A 304 -13.15 -11.82 1.45
CA PRO A 304 -13.49 -10.43 1.63
C PRO A 304 -12.42 -9.60 2.37
N VAL A 305 -11.79 -10.14 3.41
CA VAL A 305 -10.70 -9.47 4.13
C VAL A 305 -9.51 -9.23 3.21
N VAL A 306 -9.10 -10.27 2.47
CA VAL A 306 -7.96 -10.20 1.54
C VAL A 306 -8.19 -9.19 0.43
N LEU A 307 -9.36 -9.22 -0.20
CA LEU A 307 -9.68 -8.30 -1.30
C LEU A 307 -9.84 -6.86 -0.82
N THR A 308 -10.37 -6.66 0.39
CA THR A 308 -10.47 -5.32 0.99
C THR A 308 -9.09 -4.73 1.27
N ALA A 309 -8.20 -5.52 1.89
CA ALA A 309 -6.81 -5.09 2.11
C ALA A 309 -6.08 -4.85 0.80
N GLY A 310 -6.24 -5.74 -0.19
CA GLY A 310 -5.69 -5.57 -1.53
C GLY A 310 -6.18 -4.29 -2.20
N ALA A 311 -7.47 -3.98 -2.13
CA ALA A 311 -8.03 -2.74 -2.65
C ALA A 311 -7.43 -1.49 -1.99
N ALA A 312 -7.25 -1.50 -0.65
CA ALA A 312 -6.66 -0.37 0.06
C ALA A 312 -5.17 -0.17 -0.30
N LEU A 313 -4.40 -1.25 -0.41
CA LEU A 313 -2.99 -1.19 -0.82
C LEU A 313 -2.85 -0.79 -2.30
N THR A 314 -3.78 -1.18 -3.15
CA THR A 314 -3.85 -0.70 -4.54
C THR A 314 -4.22 0.78 -4.60
N GLY A 315 -5.16 1.23 -3.77
CA GLY A 315 -5.49 2.66 -3.62
C GLY A 315 -4.27 3.47 -3.18
N LEU A 316 -3.49 2.98 -2.21
CA LEU A 316 -2.22 3.59 -1.84
C LEU A 316 -1.24 3.62 -3.02
N SER A 317 -1.10 2.51 -3.77
CA SER A 317 -0.21 2.46 -4.94
C SER A 317 -0.63 3.46 -6.02
N MET A 318 -1.93 3.64 -6.26
CA MET A 318 -2.44 4.66 -7.18
C MET A 318 -2.13 6.08 -6.69
N LEU A 319 -2.28 6.37 -5.40
CA LEU A 319 -1.85 7.66 -4.85
C LEU A 319 -0.34 7.86 -4.99
N ALA A 320 0.45 6.81 -4.81
CA ALA A 320 1.91 6.85 -4.97
C ALA A 320 2.37 7.10 -6.43
N THR A 321 1.52 6.88 -7.44
CA THR A 321 1.86 7.24 -8.84
C THR A 321 1.80 8.75 -9.09
N VAL A 322 0.99 9.46 -8.32
CA VAL A 322 0.78 10.93 -8.48
C VAL A 322 1.32 11.74 -7.30
N ASP A 323 1.93 11.05 -6.32
CA ASP A 323 2.48 11.68 -5.13
C ASP A 323 3.63 10.86 -4.51
N HIS A 324 4.43 11.48 -3.65
CA HIS A 324 5.56 10.85 -2.95
C HIS A 324 5.16 10.25 -1.58
N VAL A 325 3.90 9.79 -1.43
CA VAL A 325 3.35 9.29 -0.16
C VAL A 325 4.14 8.14 0.47
N LEU A 326 4.89 7.37 -0.32
CA LEU A 326 5.75 6.27 0.17
C LEU A 326 7.03 6.76 0.87
N SER A 327 7.38 8.03 0.76
CA SER A 327 8.51 8.62 1.48
C SER A 327 8.21 8.82 2.98
N TYR A 328 6.94 8.76 3.36
CA TYR A 328 6.53 8.90 4.75
C TYR A 328 6.53 7.55 5.47
N ALA A 329 7.41 7.38 6.45
CA ALA A 329 7.57 6.14 7.21
C ALA A 329 6.27 5.69 7.89
N VAL A 330 5.41 6.62 8.31
CA VAL A 330 4.10 6.30 8.92
C VAL A 330 3.16 5.65 7.90
N VAL A 331 3.15 6.12 6.65
CA VAL A 331 2.33 5.55 5.57
C VAL A 331 2.81 4.14 5.23
N THR A 332 4.11 3.96 5.07
CA THR A 332 4.70 2.66 4.75
C THR A 332 4.57 1.67 5.91
N ALA A 333 4.69 2.11 7.17
CA ALA A 333 4.39 1.29 8.34
C ALA A 333 2.93 0.86 8.36
N ALA A 334 1.99 1.78 8.13
CA ALA A 334 0.56 1.48 8.09
C ALA A 334 0.21 0.51 6.96
N ALA A 335 0.81 0.65 5.77
CA ALA A 335 0.67 -0.29 4.67
C ALA A 335 1.19 -1.69 5.05
N GLY A 336 2.35 -1.76 5.69
CA GLY A 336 2.91 -3.00 6.24
C GLY A 336 1.97 -3.64 7.25
N ILE A 337 1.47 -2.87 8.22
CA ILE A 337 0.51 -3.36 9.23
C ILE A 337 -0.73 -3.94 8.55
N LEU A 338 -1.35 -3.24 7.61
CA LEU A 338 -2.54 -3.72 6.92
C LEU A 338 -2.27 -5.00 6.13
N ALA A 339 -1.15 -5.07 5.41
CA ALA A 339 -0.73 -6.28 4.70
C ALA A 339 -0.51 -7.46 5.67
N GLY A 340 0.13 -7.22 6.80
CA GLY A 340 0.36 -8.20 7.86
C GLY A 340 -0.94 -8.69 8.49
N LEU A 341 -1.86 -7.79 8.84
CA LEU A 341 -3.19 -8.11 9.38
C LEU A 341 -3.98 -9.03 8.45
N ALA A 342 -3.96 -8.70 7.13
CA ALA A 342 -4.65 -9.48 6.13
C ALA A 342 -3.97 -10.81 5.79
N ALA A 343 -2.70 -10.97 6.13
CA ALA A 343 -1.93 -12.21 5.95
C ALA A 343 -1.82 -13.06 7.22
N ALA A 344 -2.31 -12.56 8.36
CA ALA A 344 -2.20 -13.23 9.66
C ALA A 344 -2.96 -14.56 9.68
N ARG A 345 -2.39 -15.57 10.33
CA ARG A 345 -3.05 -16.85 10.59
C ARG A 345 -3.88 -16.73 11.87
N PRO A 346 -5.16 -17.09 11.85
CA PRO A 346 -5.92 -17.22 13.10
C PRO A 346 -5.25 -18.24 14.01
N LEU A 347 -5.23 -17.98 15.30
CA LEU A 347 -4.84 -18.98 16.28
C LEU A 347 -5.94 -20.04 16.33
N PRO A 348 -5.61 -21.34 16.49
CA PRO A 348 -6.60 -22.36 16.79
C PRO A 348 -7.24 -22.03 18.16
N ASP A 349 -8.58 -22.12 18.20
CA ASP A 349 -9.37 -21.98 19.43
C ASP A 349 -9.08 -23.11 20.43
#